data_8afb23a8bda737eb45f85c38780e31c9
#
_entry.id   8afb23a8bda737eb45f85c38780e31c9
#
_cell.length_a   1.000
_cell.length_b   1.000
_cell.length_c   1.000
_cell.angle_alpha   90.00
_cell.angle_beta   90.00
_cell.angle_gamma   90.00
#
_symmetry.space_group_name_H-M   'P 1'
#
loop_
_entity.id
_entity.type
_entity.pdbx_description
1 polymer ?
#
loop_
_entity_poly.entity_id
_entity_poly.type
_entity_poly.pdbx_seq_one_letter_code
_entity_poly.pdbx_strand_id
1 'polypeptide(L)'
;MAGDYPQQITKDVTFLVVNCLSAYNDILRQPTLNSWKAAISTYHLMIKFPTDYEIGELQGDQVAAHECYIAMLEVGDHQQTMCIEEQQAIAEPVEELEKITLDESRPEQTTRIETLASQPIRQALAAFLKMNQDVFVWSHEDMPEIDPSIIVHRLNVNLTSSPVRQKKRVFAQKRDKSIAEEVKKLLEADFIREVYYPNWLANVVIVKKASGKWRMCIDFTDLNKACPKDSYPLPQINTLVDSTARRQLLSFMDAFPGYNQSKMNEDDQERTSFVTNQGLFCYKVMSFGLKNVGVTYQRLMNKMFTH
;
A
#
# COMPACT_ATOMS: atom_id res chain seq x y z
N MET A 1 -2.86 30.68 13.37
CA MET A 1 -2.24 30.81 14.69
C MET A 1 -2.58 29.59 15.50
N ALA A 2 -1.62 28.97 16.14
CA ALA A 2 -1.83 27.79 16.97
C ALA A 2 -1.15 27.99 18.34
N GLY A 3 -1.80 27.52 19.42
CA GLY A 3 -1.38 27.71 20.80
C GLY A 3 -1.93 29.00 21.45
N ASP A 4 -1.76 29.10 22.75
CA ASP A 4 -2.18 30.25 23.56
C ASP A 4 -1.00 31.18 23.85
N TYR A 5 -1.28 32.47 23.97
CA TYR A 5 -0.26 33.46 24.31
C TYR A 5 0.34 33.20 25.71
N PRO A 6 1.68 33.25 25.88
CA PRO A 6 2.72 33.61 24.90
C PRO A 6 3.25 32.43 24.06
N GLN A 7 2.78 31.22 24.25
CA GLN A 7 3.27 29.98 23.63
C GLN A 7 2.50 29.68 22.32
N GLN A 8 2.47 30.67 21.42
CA GLN A 8 1.77 30.55 20.14
C GLN A 8 2.73 30.60 18.95
N ILE A 9 2.33 29.96 17.85
CA ILE A 9 3.01 30.05 16.56
C ILE A 9 2.05 30.60 15.51
N THR A 10 2.54 31.54 14.69
CA THR A 10 1.82 32.05 13.53
C THR A 10 2.56 31.64 12.27
N LYS A 11 1.88 30.91 11.39
CA LYS A 11 2.40 30.48 10.09
C LYS A 11 1.32 30.60 9.04
N ASP A 12 1.71 30.98 7.84
CA ASP A 12 0.82 30.94 6.69
C ASP A 12 0.68 29.49 6.21
N VAL A 13 -0.56 29.02 6.10
CA VAL A 13 -0.88 27.67 5.63
C VAL A 13 -1.90 27.79 4.50
N THR A 14 -1.59 27.15 3.37
CA THR A 14 -2.53 27.07 2.25
C THR A 14 -3.41 25.84 2.43
N PHE A 15 -4.72 26.07 2.53
CA PHE A 15 -5.71 25.00 2.61
C PHE A 15 -6.34 24.76 1.24
N LEU A 16 -6.51 23.48 0.90
CA LEU A 16 -7.37 23.06 -0.19
C LEU A 16 -8.82 22.98 0.34
N VAL A 17 -9.71 23.81 -0.21
CA VAL A 17 -11.14 23.73 0.12
C VAL A 17 -11.76 22.61 -0.69
N VAL A 18 -12.36 21.63 -0.01
CA VAL A 18 -13.05 20.50 -0.64
C VAL A 18 -14.51 20.47 -0.20
N ASN A 19 -15.40 20.16 -1.14
CA ASN A 19 -16.80 19.93 -0.81
C ASN A 19 -16.97 18.46 -0.38
N CYS A 20 -16.72 18.21 0.89
CA CYS A 20 -16.82 16.89 1.50
C CYS A 20 -17.55 17.00 2.83
N LEU A 21 -18.49 16.09 3.09
CA LEU A 21 -19.11 15.98 4.41
C LEU A 21 -18.06 15.40 5.36
N SER A 22 -17.56 16.23 6.25
CA SER A 22 -16.56 15.89 7.27
C SER A 22 -16.97 16.47 8.60
N ALA A 23 -16.78 15.72 9.67
CA ALA A 23 -16.95 16.20 11.03
C ALA A 23 -15.79 17.09 11.48
N TYR A 24 -14.72 17.19 10.70
CA TYR A 24 -13.55 18.03 10.96
C TYR A 24 -13.61 19.30 10.09
N ASN A 25 -13.29 20.44 10.68
CA ASN A 25 -13.21 21.72 9.97
C ASN A 25 -11.97 21.77 9.07
N ASP A 26 -10.84 21.26 9.57
CA ASP A 26 -9.54 21.31 8.92
C ASP A 26 -8.76 20.01 9.15
N ILE A 27 -7.96 19.63 8.17
CA ILE A 27 -7.03 18.50 8.27
C ILE A 27 -5.61 19.04 8.01
N LEU A 28 -4.78 19.03 9.04
CA LEU A 28 -3.37 19.38 8.93
C LEU A 28 -2.55 18.16 8.50
N ARG A 29 -1.84 18.32 7.38
CA ARG A 29 -0.98 17.26 6.86
C ARG A 29 0.47 17.40 7.35
N GLN A 30 1.23 16.34 7.20
CA GLN A 30 2.64 16.27 7.59
C GLN A 30 3.50 17.46 7.13
N PRO A 31 3.37 18.02 5.91
CA PRO A 31 4.16 19.19 5.52
C PRO A 31 3.93 20.41 6.41
N THR A 32 2.69 20.66 6.81
CA THR A 32 2.36 21.76 7.74
C THR A 32 2.97 21.52 9.11
N LEU A 33 2.82 20.30 9.64
CA LEU A 33 3.38 19.91 10.94
C LEU A 33 4.91 19.98 10.94
N ASN A 34 5.55 19.55 9.86
CA ASN A 34 6.99 19.68 9.67
C ASN A 34 7.44 21.14 9.61
N SER A 35 6.69 22.01 8.94
CA SER A 35 7.01 23.47 8.91
C SER A 35 6.94 24.12 10.29
N TRP A 36 6.12 23.56 11.17
CA TRP A 36 6.02 23.97 12.58
C TRP A 36 7.09 23.29 13.45
N LYS A 37 7.83 22.32 12.94
CA LYS A 37 8.71 21.43 13.70
C LYS A 37 7.94 20.75 14.84
N ALA A 38 6.70 20.39 14.58
CA ALA A 38 5.78 19.88 15.59
C ALA A 38 6.02 18.40 15.87
N ALA A 39 6.04 18.04 17.14
CA ALA A 39 6.00 16.66 17.62
C ALA A 39 4.55 16.29 17.99
N ILE A 40 4.07 15.17 17.47
CA ILE A 40 2.70 14.70 17.70
C ILE A 40 2.73 13.49 18.61
N SER A 41 1.89 13.49 19.63
CA SER A 41 1.60 12.31 20.43
C SER A 41 0.14 11.92 20.29
N THR A 42 -0.13 10.86 19.56
CA THR A 42 -1.49 10.31 19.42
C THR A 42 -1.97 9.66 20.71
N TYR A 43 -1.07 9.16 21.53
CA TYR A 43 -1.40 8.60 22.86
C TYR A 43 -1.89 9.66 23.84
N HIS A 44 -1.23 10.84 23.84
CA HIS A 44 -1.62 11.95 24.71
C HIS A 44 -2.57 12.94 24.03
N LEU A 45 -2.94 12.70 22.76
CA LEU A 45 -3.75 13.61 21.94
C LEU A 45 -3.17 15.04 21.96
N MET A 46 -1.84 15.15 21.79
CA MET A 46 -1.13 16.40 21.98
C MET A 46 -0.16 16.67 20.82
N ILE A 47 -0.10 17.94 20.41
CA ILE A 47 0.89 18.43 19.46
C ILE A 47 1.76 19.44 20.20
N LYS A 48 3.08 19.26 20.19
CA LYS A 48 4.06 20.20 20.74
C LYS A 48 4.87 20.82 19.62
N PHE A 49 5.10 22.11 19.67
CA PHE A 49 5.90 22.84 18.68
C PHE A 49 6.73 23.94 19.32
N PRO A 50 7.95 24.23 18.78
CA PRO A 50 8.78 25.31 19.29
C PRO A 50 8.16 26.67 18.97
N THR A 51 8.20 27.57 19.94
CA THR A 51 7.89 29.00 19.79
C THR A 51 9.14 29.82 20.07
N ASP A 52 9.06 31.12 19.89
CA ASP A 52 10.20 32.02 20.16
C ASP A 52 10.53 32.12 21.67
N TYR A 53 9.62 31.69 22.54
CA TYR A 53 9.78 31.77 23.99
C TYR A 53 9.96 30.40 24.63
N GLU A 54 9.07 29.47 24.34
CA GLU A 54 9.03 28.11 24.94
C GLU A 54 8.43 27.10 23.97
N ILE A 55 8.08 25.93 24.46
CA ILE A 55 7.36 24.90 23.70
C ILE A 55 5.86 25.16 23.85
N GLY A 56 5.21 25.50 22.76
CA GLY A 56 3.75 25.55 22.66
C GLY A 56 3.16 24.16 22.54
N GLU A 57 1.94 24.00 23.02
CA GLU A 57 1.22 22.73 22.94
C GLU A 57 -0.25 22.95 22.57
N LEU A 58 -0.79 21.99 21.81
CA LEU A 58 -2.21 21.87 21.50
C LEU A 58 -2.66 20.51 22.02
N GLN A 59 -3.67 20.52 22.86
CA GLN A 59 -4.27 19.28 23.38
C GLN A 59 -5.56 18.98 22.63
N GLY A 60 -5.71 17.74 22.17
CA GLY A 60 -6.93 17.26 21.56
C GLY A 60 -7.98 16.88 22.59
N ASP A 61 -9.25 17.06 22.23
CA ASP A 61 -10.38 16.58 23.01
C ASP A 61 -10.78 15.18 22.56
N GLN A 62 -10.66 14.19 23.46
CA GLN A 62 -10.96 12.79 23.18
C GLN A 62 -12.46 12.57 22.93
N VAL A 63 -13.33 13.33 23.61
CA VAL A 63 -14.79 13.20 23.46
C VAL A 63 -15.20 13.75 22.09
N ALA A 64 -14.75 14.97 21.76
CA ALA A 64 -15.00 15.57 20.45
C ALA A 64 -14.44 14.71 19.31
N ALA A 65 -13.24 14.13 19.47
CA ALA A 65 -12.65 13.24 18.47
C ALA A 65 -13.50 11.98 18.26
N HIS A 66 -14.05 11.41 19.36
CA HIS A 66 -14.93 10.24 19.29
C HIS A 66 -16.28 10.58 18.64
N GLU A 67 -16.87 11.71 18.97
CA GLU A 67 -18.12 12.19 18.36
C GLU A 67 -17.95 12.44 16.85
N CYS A 68 -16.85 13.04 16.45
CA CYS A 68 -16.49 13.22 15.04
C CYS A 68 -16.35 11.87 14.32
N TYR A 69 -15.74 10.89 14.98
CA TYR A 69 -15.59 9.54 14.42
C TYR A 69 -16.95 8.83 14.25
N ILE A 70 -17.84 8.91 15.25
CA ILE A 70 -19.19 8.35 15.18
C ILE A 70 -20.01 9.03 14.07
N ALA A 71 -19.96 10.36 13.98
CA ALA A 71 -20.65 11.10 12.92
C ALA A 71 -20.18 10.69 11.51
N MET A 72 -18.89 10.38 11.33
CA MET A 72 -18.38 9.83 10.07
C MET A 72 -18.92 8.41 9.76
N LEU A 73 -19.16 7.58 10.78
CA LEU A 73 -19.72 6.25 10.59
C LEU A 73 -21.21 6.29 10.22
N GLU A 74 -21.97 7.25 10.76
CA GLU A 74 -23.41 7.42 10.47
C GLU A 74 -23.68 7.97 9.05
N VAL A 75 -22.75 8.74 8.49
CA VAL A 75 -22.81 9.23 7.08
C VAL A 75 -22.49 8.11 6.07
N GLY A 76 -22.08 6.94 6.53
CA GLY A 76 -21.41 5.88 5.75
C GLY A 76 -22.30 4.93 4.95
N ASP A 77 -23.61 5.12 4.78
CA ASP A 77 -24.44 4.18 4.00
C ASP A 77 -24.43 4.46 2.48
N HIS A 78 -23.69 5.47 2.05
CA HIS A 78 -23.43 5.80 0.63
C HIS A 78 -21.93 6.00 0.34
N GLN A 79 -21.06 5.27 1.00
CA GLN A 79 -19.68 5.19 0.53
C GLN A 79 -19.62 4.37 -0.77
N GLN A 80 -19.87 5.05 -1.89
CA GLN A 80 -18.95 4.84 -3.01
C GLN A 80 -17.56 4.95 -2.41
N THR A 81 -16.86 3.84 -2.38
CA THR A 81 -15.42 3.82 -2.14
C THR A 81 -14.82 4.69 -3.24
N MET A 82 -14.74 5.99 -3.00
CA MET A 82 -13.80 6.80 -3.74
C MET A 82 -12.47 6.16 -3.40
N CYS A 83 -11.91 5.45 -4.37
CA CYS A 83 -10.48 5.24 -4.37
C CYS A 83 -9.91 6.64 -4.20
N ILE A 84 -9.52 6.96 -2.98
CA ILE A 84 -8.60 8.05 -2.74
C ILE A 84 -7.45 7.64 -3.63
N GLU A 85 -7.31 8.32 -4.77
CA GLU A 85 -6.04 8.39 -5.42
C GLU A 85 -5.12 8.91 -4.32
N GLU A 86 -4.51 7.98 -3.60
CA GLU A 86 -3.21 8.27 -3.06
C GLU A 86 -2.41 8.68 -4.30
N GLN A 87 -2.42 9.96 -4.60
CA GLN A 87 -1.22 10.58 -5.09
C GLN A 87 -0.20 10.26 -3.97
N GLN A 88 0.36 9.07 -4.06
CA GLN A 88 1.72 8.89 -3.64
C GLN A 88 2.46 9.94 -4.47
N ALA A 89 2.53 11.16 -3.95
CA ALA A 89 3.74 11.91 -4.10
C ALA A 89 4.79 10.91 -3.60
N ILE A 90 5.41 10.21 -4.54
CA ILE A 90 6.65 9.50 -4.30
C ILE A 90 7.45 10.60 -3.66
N ALA A 91 7.68 10.50 -2.34
CA ALA A 91 8.52 11.44 -1.65
C ALA A 91 9.87 11.30 -2.35
N GLU A 92 10.12 12.17 -3.30
CA GLU A 92 11.41 12.20 -3.96
C GLU A 92 12.39 12.49 -2.85
N PRO A 93 13.46 11.71 -2.74
CA PRO A 93 14.49 11.96 -1.76
C PRO A 93 14.97 13.40 -1.93
N VAL A 94 14.98 14.16 -0.84
CA VAL A 94 15.44 15.55 -0.84
C VAL A 94 16.97 15.59 -1.09
N GLU A 95 17.64 14.46 -0.89
CA GLU A 95 19.07 14.30 -1.02
C GLU A 95 19.46 13.93 -2.45
N GLU A 96 20.63 14.37 -2.89
CA GLU A 96 21.21 13.94 -4.15
C GLU A 96 21.58 12.46 -4.08
N LEU A 97 21.07 11.70 -5.05
CA LEU A 97 21.31 10.27 -5.16
C LEU A 97 22.23 9.96 -6.33
N GLU A 98 23.29 9.22 -6.08
CA GLU A 98 24.15 8.64 -7.12
C GLU A 98 23.59 7.33 -7.61
N LYS A 99 23.49 7.19 -8.92
CA LYS A 99 23.06 5.96 -9.60
C LYS A 99 24.24 5.01 -9.73
N ILE A 100 24.08 3.79 -9.22
CA ILE A 100 25.09 2.73 -9.39
C ILE A 100 24.49 1.56 -10.17
N THR A 101 25.28 0.97 -11.06
CA THR A 101 24.95 -0.25 -11.77
C THR A 101 25.38 -1.44 -10.92
N LEU A 102 24.48 -2.39 -10.71
CA LEU A 102 24.73 -3.58 -9.89
C LEU A 102 25.41 -4.67 -10.71
N ASP A 103 24.97 -4.86 -11.96
CA ASP A 103 25.52 -5.82 -12.90
C ASP A 103 25.99 -5.10 -14.18
N GLU A 104 27.26 -5.22 -14.50
CA GLU A 104 27.86 -4.61 -15.70
C GLU A 104 27.36 -5.25 -16.99
N SER A 105 26.93 -6.52 -16.94
CA SER A 105 26.32 -7.21 -18.07
C SER A 105 24.88 -6.76 -18.35
N ARG A 106 24.22 -6.13 -17.35
CA ARG A 106 22.83 -5.63 -17.40
C ARG A 106 22.77 -4.18 -16.90
N PRO A 107 23.18 -3.22 -17.72
CA PRO A 107 23.32 -1.81 -17.30
C PRO A 107 21.99 -1.15 -16.88
N GLU A 108 20.85 -1.74 -17.20
CA GLU A 108 19.53 -1.33 -16.73
C GLU A 108 19.29 -1.64 -15.25
N GLN A 109 20.01 -2.63 -14.69
CA GLN A 109 19.90 -3.04 -13.29
C GLN A 109 20.68 -2.07 -12.40
N THR A 110 19.99 -1.04 -11.94
CA THR A 110 20.62 0.06 -11.20
C THR A 110 19.88 0.34 -9.91
N THR A 111 20.64 0.75 -8.89
CA THR A 111 20.09 1.30 -7.65
C THR A 111 20.63 2.70 -7.41
N ARG A 112 20.18 3.35 -6.33
CA ARG A 112 20.62 4.69 -5.97
C ARG A 112 21.14 4.70 -4.54
N ILE A 113 22.27 5.37 -4.33
CA ILE A 113 22.88 5.55 -3.01
C ILE A 113 22.96 7.05 -2.73
N GLU A 114 22.73 7.45 -1.48
CA GLU A 114 22.84 8.80 -1.01
C GLU A 114 24.29 9.32 -1.15
N THR A 115 24.44 10.57 -1.64
CA THR A 115 25.76 11.18 -1.85
C THR A 115 26.35 11.78 -0.56
N LEU A 116 25.54 12.07 0.47
CA LEU A 116 25.99 12.64 1.73
C LEU A 116 26.73 11.63 2.64
N ALA A 117 26.52 10.33 2.41
CA ALA A 117 27.28 9.30 3.13
C ALA A 117 28.78 9.40 2.81
N SER A 118 29.64 9.16 3.83
CA SER A 118 31.08 9.21 3.63
C SER A 118 31.56 8.24 2.55
N GLN A 119 32.61 8.61 1.82
CA GLN A 119 33.16 7.81 0.72
C GLN A 119 33.40 6.33 1.08
N PRO A 120 33.97 5.97 2.25
CA PRO A 120 34.16 4.58 2.62
C PRO A 120 32.83 3.81 2.81
N ILE A 121 31.82 4.46 3.38
CA ILE A 121 30.49 3.86 3.57
C ILE A 121 29.83 3.61 2.22
N ARG A 122 29.89 4.58 1.31
CA ARG A 122 29.33 4.45 -0.05
C ARG A 122 29.98 3.31 -0.82
N GLN A 123 31.31 3.20 -0.76
CA GLN A 123 32.06 2.12 -1.42
C GLN A 123 31.72 0.75 -0.82
N ALA A 124 31.65 0.65 0.51
CA ALA A 124 31.29 -0.60 1.18
C ALA A 124 29.85 -1.03 0.85
N LEU A 125 28.91 -0.07 0.83
CA LEU A 125 27.52 -0.32 0.47
C LEU A 125 27.39 -0.73 -0.99
N ALA A 126 28.07 -0.05 -1.91
CA ALA A 126 28.07 -0.40 -3.33
C ALA A 126 28.65 -1.81 -3.57
N ALA A 127 29.75 -2.16 -2.89
CA ALA A 127 30.33 -3.50 -2.97
C ALA A 127 29.37 -4.56 -2.41
N PHE A 128 28.73 -4.29 -1.27
CA PHE A 128 27.74 -5.19 -0.68
C PHE A 128 26.54 -5.44 -1.59
N LEU A 129 25.98 -4.39 -2.19
CA LEU A 129 24.86 -4.49 -3.12
C LEU A 129 25.22 -5.29 -4.38
N LYS A 130 26.43 -5.06 -4.94
CA LYS A 130 26.95 -5.82 -6.09
C LYS A 130 27.16 -7.31 -5.77
N MET A 131 27.64 -7.61 -4.56
CA MET A 131 27.83 -9.00 -4.11
C MET A 131 26.52 -9.77 -3.93
N ASN A 132 25.43 -9.06 -3.63
CA ASN A 132 24.10 -9.63 -3.38
C ASN A 132 23.10 -9.24 -4.48
N GLN A 133 23.56 -9.08 -5.71
CA GLN A 133 22.69 -8.64 -6.81
C GLN A 133 21.58 -9.66 -7.14
N ASP A 134 21.79 -10.92 -6.80
CA ASP A 134 20.87 -12.05 -6.99
C ASP A 134 19.62 -11.98 -6.12
N VAL A 135 19.63 -11.17 -5.04
CA VAL A 135 18.43 -10.96 -4.20
C VAL A 135 17.49 -9.88 -4.74
N PHE A 136 17.91 -9.12 -5.76
CA PHE A 136 17.08 -8.08 -6.37
C PHE A 136 16.26 -8.64 -7.54
N VAL A 137 14.99 -8.27 -7.57
CA VAL A 137 14.04 -8.68 -8.60
C VAL A 137 13.78 -7.51 -9.54
N TRP A 138 13.99 -7.73 -10.82
CA TRP A 138 13.82 -6.72 -11.88
C TRP A 138 12.62 -7.01 -12.78
N SER A 139 12.24 -8.31 -12.87
CA SER A 139 11.10 -8.78 -13.64
C SER A 139 10.29 -9.80 -12.83
N HIS A 140 9.08 -10.12 -13.29
CA HIS A 140 8.28 -11.18 -12.66
C HIS A 140 8.93 -12.57 -12.76
N GLU A 141 9.77 -12.80 -13.77
CA GLU A 141 10.48 -14.06 -14.00
C GLU A 141 11.61 -14.27 -13.00
N ASP A 142 12.18 -13.18 -12.47
CA ASP A 142 13.26 -13.23 -11.48
C ASP A 142 12.73 -13.53 -10.05
N MET A 143 11.40 -13.53 -9.85
CA MET A 143 10.82 -13.69 -8.52
C MET A 143 10.76 -15.15 -8.09
N PRO A 144 11.46 -15.55 -7.01
CA PRO A 144 11.26 -16.86 -6.42
C PRO A 144 9.86 -16.97 -5.80
N GLU A 145 9.21 -18.10 -6.03
CA GLU A 145 7.97 -18.43 -5.31
C GLU A 145 8.29 -18.75 -3.84
N ILE A 146 7.42 -18.28 -2.94
CA ILE A 146 7.49 -18.67 -1.53
C ILE A 146 6.94 -20.08 -1.38
N ASP A 147 7.70 -20.94 -0.68
CA ASP A 147 7.27 -22.29 -0.40
C ASP A 147 5.88 -22.32 0.27
N PRO A 148 4.91 -23.03 -0.31
CA PRO A 148 3.56 -23.12 0.24
C PRO A 148 3.50 -23.66 1.67
N SER A 149 4.52 -24.38 2.12
CA SER A 149 4.64 -24.86 3.51
C SER A 149 4.85 -23.69 4.50
N ILE A 150 5.46 -22.59 4.05
CA ILE A 150 5.67 -21.39 4.86
C ILE A 150 4.36 -20.62 5.01
N ILE A 151 3.73 -20.29 3.89
CA ILE A 151 2.45 -19.58 3.90
C ILE A 151 1.67 -19.79 2.59
N VAL A 152 0.35 -19.85 2.74
CA VAL A 152 -0.63 -19.85 1.64
C VAL A 152 -1.75 -18.90 2.01
N HIS A 153 -2.21 -18.09 1.08
CA HIS A 153 -3.36 -17.22 1.33
C HIS A 153 -4.67 -18.02 1.24
N ARG A 154 -5.51 -17.88 2.27
CA ARG A 154 -6.84 -18.49 2.35
C ARG A 154 -7.91 -17.43 2.50
N LEU A 155 -8.97 -17.54 1.71
CA LEU A 155 -10.10 -16.61 1.76
C LEU A 155 -11.02 -16.86 2.95
N ASN A 156 -11.13 -18.12 3.38
CA ASN A 156 -12.05 -18.56 4.43
C ASN A 156 -13.49 -18.07 4.18
N VAL A 157 -13.98 -18.28 2.95
CA VAL A 157 -15.31 -17.84 2.54
C VAL A 157 -16.38 -18.54 3.39
N ASN A 158 -17.31 -17.76 3.94
CA ASN A 158 -18.45 -18.32 4.68
C ASN A 158 -19.33 -19.16 3.75
N LEU A 159 -19.47 -20.45 4.06
CA LEU A 159 -20.24 -21.41 3.28
C LEU A 159 -21.73 -21.07 3.17
N THR A 160 -22.27 -20.24 4.05
CA THR A 160 -23.66 -19.76 3.99
C THR A 160 -23.83 -18.60 3.00
N SER A 161 -22.74 -18.00 2.53
CA SER A 161 -22.79 -16.90 1.56
C SER A 161 -23.00 -17.45 0.16
N SER A 162 -24.04 -17.00 -0.51
CA SER A 162 -24.30 -17.36 -1.91
C SER A 162 -23.27 -16.74 -2.83
N PRO A 163 -22.70 -17.51 -3.77
CA PRO A 163 -21.79 -16.97 -4.77
C PRO A 163 -22.46 -15.90 -5.64
N VAL A 164 -21.69 -14.86 -5.96
CA VAL A 164 -22.14 -13.75 -6.81
C VAL A 164 -21.38 -13.78 -8.13
N ARG A 165 -22.14 -13.70 -9.22
CA ARG A 165 -21.62 -13.55 -10.59
C ARG A 165 -21.97 -12.17 -11.10
N GLN A 166 -20.99 -11.26 -11.10
CA GLN A 166 -21.20 -9.90 -11.59
C GLN A 166 -21.48 -9.91 -13.09
N LYS A 167 -22.42 -9.05 -13.54
CA LYS A 167 -22.68 -8.85 -14.96
C LYS A 167 -21.46 -8.23 -15.63
N LYS A 168 -20.98 -8.84 -16.74
CA LYS A 168 -19.81 -8.36 -17.48
C LYS A 168 -19.95 -6.88 -17.85
N ARG A 169 -18.91 -6.10 -17.55
CA ARG A 169 -18.76 -4.70 -17.98
C ARG A 169 -18.18 -4.64 -19.38
N VAL A 170 -18.63 -3.67 -20.17
CA VAL A 170 -18.13 -3.40 -21.51
C VAL A 170 -17.20 -2.19 -21.45
N PHE A 171 -16.03 -2.28 -22.05
CA PHE A 171 -15.05 -1.22 -22.08
C PHE A 171 -14.84 -0.70 -23.51
N ALA A 172 -14.36 0.54 -23.62
CA ALA A 172 -13.92 1.07 -24.90
C ALA A 172 -12.64 0.34 -25.37
N GLN A 173 -12.46 0.21 -26.68
CA GLN A 173 -11.40 -0.57 -27.33
C GLN A 173 -9.98 -0.31 -26.76
N LYS A 174 -9.65 0.95 -26.41
CA LYS A 174 -8.34 1.32 -25.83
C LYS A 174 -8.13 0.68 -24.44
N ARG A 175 -9.18 0.58 -23.63
CA ARG A 175 -9.13 -0.06 -22.30
C ARG A 175 -9.05 -1.58 -22.43
N ASP A 176 -9.81 -2.16 -23.35
CA ASP A 176 -9.76 -3.59 -23.65
C ASP A 176 -8.37 -4.04 -24.08
N LYS A 177 -7.68 -3.23 -24.90
CA LYS A 177 -6.28 -3.52 -25.28
C LYS A 177 -5.36 -3.55 -24.05
N SER A 178 -5.50 -2.59 -23.14
CA SER A 178 -4.70 -2.56 -21.90
C SER A 178 -5.01 -3.75 -20.97
N ILE A 179 -6.27 -4.19 -20.91
CA ILE A 179 -6.66 -5.41 -20.18
C ILE A 179 -5.98 -6.63 -20.82
N ALA A 180 -6.04 -6.75 -22.13
CA ALA A 180 -5.46 -7.87 -22.87
C ALA A 180 -3.94 -7.98 -22.66
N GLU A 181 -3.24 -6.85 -22.71
CA GLU A 181 -1.80 -6.77 -22.44
C GLU A 181 -1.45 -7.21 -21.00
N GLU A 182 -2.26 -6.81 -20.02
CA GLU A 182 -2.03 -7.19 -18.63
C GLU A 182 -2.36 -8.66 -18.37
N VAL A 183 -3.46 -9.18 -18.92
CA VAL A 183 -3.80 -10.62 -18.84
C VAL A 183 -2.69 -11.47 -19.43
N LYS A 184 -2.14 -11.08 -20.58
CA LYS A 184 -1.01 -11.78 -21.19
C LYS A 184 0.20 -11.85 -20.27
N LYS A 185 0.60 -10.73 -19.62
CA LYS A 185 1.70 -10.71 -18.65
C LYS A 185 1.44 -11.62 -17.45
N LEU A 186 0.22 -11.60 -16.92
CA LEU A 186 -0.14 -12.44 -15.77
C LEU A 186 -0.15 -13.92 -16.13
N LEU A 187 -0.52 -14.29 -17.36
CA LEU A 187 -0.44 -15.66 -17.87
C LEU A 187 1.01 -16.10 -18.08
N GLU A 188 1.86 -15.26 -18.69
CA GLU A 188 3.28 -15.52 -18.89
C GLU A 188 4.02 -15.70 -17.56
N ALA A 189 3.63 -14.95 -16.53
CA ALA A 189 4.16 -15.06 -15.17
C ALA A 189 3.54 -16.22 -14.35
N ASP A 190 2.64 -16.99 -14.92
CA ASP A 190 1.90 -18.08 -14.26
C ASP A 190 1.12 -17.67 -13.00
N PHE A 191 0.72 -16.38 -12.91
CA PHE A 191 -0.04 -15.84 -11.78
C PHE A 191 -1.55 -16.10 -11.89
N ILE A 192 -2.05 -16.33 -13.10
CA ILE A 192 -3.44 -16.66 -13.39
C ILE A 192 -3.54 -17.88 -14.29
N ARG A 193 -4.70 -18.53 -14.28
CA ARG A 193 -5.05 -19.61 -15.22
C ARG A 193 -6.46 -19.43 -15.75
N GLU A 194 -6.76 -20.05 -16.87
CA GLU A 194 -8.14 -20.14 -17.35
C GLU A 194 -9.00 -20.98 -16.41
N VAL A 195 -10.28 -20.64 -16.34
CA VAL A 195 -11.28 -21.33 -15.51
C VAL A 195 -12.60 -21.50 -16.26
N TYR A 196 -13.28 -22.61 -15.98
CA TYR A 196 -14.54 -22.96 -16.60
C TYR A 196 -15.66 -23.03 -15.55
N TYR A 197 -16.78 -22.41 -15.83
CA TYR A 197 -17.99 -22.42 -14.99
C TYR A 197 -17.78 -22.00 -13.51
N PRO A 198 -17.02 -20.92 -13.23
CA PRO A 198 -16.79 -20.51 -11.87
C PRO A 198 -18.09 -20.09 -11.18
N ASN A 199 -18.21 -20.40 -9.88
CA ASN A 199 -19.36 -19.98 -9.08
C ASN A 199 -19.29 -18.48 -8.73
N TRP A 200 -18.10 -17.96 -8.41
CA TRP A 200 -17.82 -16.54 -8.19
C TRP A 200 -17.28 -15.93 -9.47
N LEU A 201 -17.77 -14.73 -9.83
CA LEU A 201 -17.27 -14.04 -11.02
C LEU A 201 -17.24 -12.53 -10.79
N ALA A 202 -16.04 -11.96 -10.81
CA ALA A 202 -15.78 -10.54 -10.63
C ALA A 202 -15.54 -9.83 -11.97
N ASN A 203 -15.70 -8.52 -12.00
CA ASN A 203 -15.33 -7.68 -13.13
C ASN A 203 -13.92 -7.11 -13.00
N VAL A 204 -13.32 -6.81 -14.13
CA VAL A 204 -12.14 -5.94 -14.20
C VAL A 204 -12.56 -4.50 -13.94
N VAL A 205 -11.72 -3.76 -13.25
CA VAL A 205 -11.79 -2.30 -13.07
C VAL A 205 -10.49 -1.70 -13.59
N ILE A 206 -10.60 -0.65 -14.39
CA ILE A 206 -9.45 0.03 -14.97
C ILE A 206 -9.29 1.41 -14.33
N VAL A 207 -8.13 1.63 -13.71
CA VAL A 207 -7.75 2.90 -13.08
C VAL A 207 -6.59 3.52 -13.85
N LYS A 208 -6.66 4.83 -14.10
CA LYS A 208 -5.58 5.57 -14.75
C LYS A 208 -4.57 6.03 -13.71
N LYS A 209 -3.31 5.64 -13.84
CA LYS A 209 -2.21 6.12 -12.99
C LYS A 209 -1.87 7.58 -13.30
N ALA A 210 -1.25 8.30 -12.36
CA ALA A 210 -0.72 9.64 -12.58
C ALA A 210 0.23 9.72 -13.80
N SER A 211 0.98 8.64 -14.06
CA SER A 211 1.83 8.49 -15.27
C SER A 211 1.06 8.35 -16.59
N GLY A 212 -0.27 8.42 -16.57
CA GLY A 212 -1.13 8.23 -17.74
C GLY A 212 -1.34 6.78 -18.19
N LYS A 213 -0.63 5.80 -17.60
CA LYS A 213 -0.79 4.38 -17.88
C LYS A 213 -2.02 3.82 -17.18
N TRP A 214 -2.65 2.79 -17.76
CA TRP A 214 -3.77 2.09 -17.16
C TRP A 214 -3.29 1.00 -16.20
N ARG A 215 -4.00 0.84 -15.08
CA ARG A 215 -3.82 -0.26 -14.13
C ARG A 215 -5.08 -1.11 -14.11
N MET A 216 -4.93 -2.41 -14.31
CA MET A 216 -6.00 -3.37 -14.15
C MET A 216 -6.13 -3.76 -12.67
N CYS A 217 -7.34 -3.74 -12.15
CA CYS A 217 -7.72 -4.23 -10.83
C CYS A 217 -8.92 -5.16 -10.99
N ILE A 218 -9.22 -5.98 -9.98
CA ILE A 218 -10.41 -6.85 -9.97
C ILE A 218 -11.34 -6.41 -8.85
N ASP A 219 -12.62 -6.36 -9.14
CA ASP A 219 -13.66 -5.96 -8.21
C ASP A 219 -14.08 -7.14 -7.32
N PHE A 220 -13.31 -7.41 -6.28
CA PHE A 220 -13.60 -8.47 -5.32
C PHE A 220 -14.58 -8.05 -4.22
N THR A 221 -15.33 -6.95 -4.38
CA THR A 221 -16.22 -6.43 -3.33
C THR A 221 -17.19 -7.49 -2.79
N ASP A 222 -17.84 -8.26 -3.67
CA ASP A 222 -18.80 -9.26 -3.22
C ASP A 222 -18.14 -10.48 -2.59
N LEU A 223 -17.02 -10.94 -3.14
CA LEU A 223 -16.21 -12.00 -2.53
C LEU A 223 -15.70 -11.58 -1.14
N ASN A 224 -15.21 -10.35 -1.01
CA ASN A 224 -14.72 -9.81 0.24
C ASN A 224 -15.80 -9.70 1.33
N LYS A 225 -17.06 -9.45 0.97
CA LYS A 225 -18.19 -9.49 1.92
C LYS A 225 -18.41 -10.88 2.49
N ALA A 226 -18.19 -11.92 1.69
CA ALA A 226 -18.34 -13.31 2.11
C ALA A 226 -17.15 -13.83 2.95
N CYS A 227 -16.01 -13.12 2.97
CA CYS A 227 -14.85 -13.48 3.75
C CYS A 227 -14.88 -12.82 5.12
N PRO A 228 -14.64 -13.53 6.24
CA PRO A 228 -14.48 -12.93 7.56
C PRO A 228 -13.19 -12.10 7.62
N LYS A 229 -13.15 -11.12 8.52
CA LYS A 229 -11.92 -10.40 8.83
C LYS A 229 -11.04 -11.28 9.72
N ASP A 230 -9.77 -11.42 9.35
CA ASP A 230 -8.77 -12.03 10.22
C ASP A 230 -8.40 -11.05 11.34
N SER A 231 -8.46 -11.52 12.58
CA SER A 231 -8.16 -10.71 13.77
C SER A 231 -6.67 -10.70 14.14
N TYR A 232 -5.79 -11.12 13.24
CA TYR A 232 -4.34 -11.07 13.47
C TYR A 232 -3.88 -9.63 13.74
N PRO A 233 -3.09 -9.40 14.79
CA PRO A 233 -2.63 -8.07 15.15
C PRO A 233 -1.67 -7.54 14.07
N LEU A 234 -2.05 -6.43 13.44
CA LEU A 234 -1.15 -5.69 12.57
C LEU A 234 -0.28 -4.76 13.42
N PRO A 235 0.99 -4.52 13.04
CA PRO A 235 1.84 -3.59 13.75
C PRO A 235 1.26 -2.18 13.69
N GLN A 236 1.33 -1.47 14.80
CA GLN A 236 0.92 -0.07 14.84
C GLN A 236 2.00 0.80 14.17
N ILE A 237 1.59 1.64 13.23
CA ILE A 237 2.50 2.51 12.47
C ILE A 237 3.33 3.38 13.41
N ASN A 238 2.73 3.94 14.47
CA ASN A 238 3.43 4.76 15.45
C ASN A 238 4.57 4.00 16.14
N THR A 239 4.33 2.74 16.52
CA THR A 239 5.37 1.89 17.15
C THR A 239 6.51 1.63 16.16
N LEU A 240 6.21 1.43 14.88
CA LEU A 240 7.25 1.27 13.84
C LEU A 240 8.07 2.55 13.67
N VAL A 241 7.41 3.71 13.59
CA VAL A 241 8.09 5.01 13.49
C VAL A 241 8.96 5.26 14.72
N ASP A 242 8.46 5.00 15.93
CA ASP A 242 9.21 5.15 17.17
C ASP A 242 10.43 4.21 17.22
N SER A 243 10.32 3.00 16.70
CA SER A 243 11.43 2.03 16.65
C SER A 243 12.54 2.44 15.69
N THR A 244 12.22 3.25 14.67
CA THR A 244 13.20 3.82 13.73
C THR A 244 13.80 5.14 14.20
N ALA A 245 13.20 5.78 15.20
CA ALA A 245 13.70 7.03 15.75
C ALA A 245 15.14 6.88 16.29
N ARG A 246 15.96 7.89 16.08
CA ARG A 246 17.37 7.95 16.50
C ARG A 246 18.32 6.96 15.78
N ARG A 247 17.88 6.31 14.71
CA ARG A 247 18.78 5.54 13.84
C ARG A 247 19.46 6.48 12.87
N GLN A 248 20.78 6.35 12.72
CA GLN A 248 21.58 7.17 11.79
C GLN A 248 21.35 6.76 10.33
N LEU A 249 21.06 5.48 10.10
CA LEU A 249 20.83 4.93 8.78
C LEU A 249 19.55 4.09 8.82
N LEU A 250 18.71 4.24 7.78
CA LEU A 250 17.52 3.45 7.54
C LEU A 250 17.67 2.80 6.16
N SER A 251 17.31 1.54 6.08
CA SER A 251 17.22 0.80 4.82
C SER A 251 15.74 0.48 4.55
N PHE A 252 15.28 0.83 3.36
CA PHE A 252 13.93 0.52 2.91
C PHE A 252 14.00 -0.51 1.79
N MET A 253 13.32 -1.63 1.98
CA MET A 253 13.13 -2.64 0.95
C MET A 253 11.69 -2.60 0.48
N ASP A 254 11.50 -2.44 -0.83
CA ASP A 254 10.19 -2.58 -1.45
C ASP A 254 10.10 -3.98 -2.09
N ALA A 255 9.15 -4.77 -1.64
CA ALA A 255 8.89 -6.08 -2.23
C ALA A 255 8.06 -5.90 -3.50
N PHE A 256 8.73 -5.80 -4.64
CA PHE A 256 8.08 -5.73 -5.96
C PHE A 256 7.23 -6.97 -6.20
N PRO A 257 6.03 -6.81 -6.58
CA PRO A 257 4.71 -7.33 -6.22
C PRO A 257 4.76 -8.49 -5.19
N GLY A 258 5.27 -8.24 -3.98
CA GLY A 258 5.49 -9.27 -2.94
C GLY A 258 4.26 -10.11 -2.61
N TYR A 259 3.07 -9.63 -2.91
CA TYR A 259 1.86 -10.43 -2.77
C TYR A 259 1.81 -11.60 -3.75
N ASN A 260 2.30 -11.42 -4.97
CA ASN A 260 2.27 -12.46 -6.00
C ASN A 260 3.26 -13.61 -5.73
N GLN A 261 4.19 -13.45 -4.79
CA GLN A 261 5.08 -14.55 -4.36
C GLN A 261 4.35 -15.57 -3.49
N SER A 262 3.25 -15.19 -2.85
CA SER A 262 2.45 -16.08 -2.01
C SER A 262 1.38 -16.77 -2.82
N LYS A 263 1.33 -18.10 -2.79
CA LYS A 263 0.29 -18.87 -3.47
C LYS A 263 -1.07 -18.73 -2.80
N MET A 264 -2.12 -18.82 -3.60
CA MET A 264 -3.48 -19.02 -3.13
C MET A 264 -3.69 -20.48 -2.75
N ASN A 265 -4.51 -20.73 -1.73
CA ASN A 265 -5.01 -22.05 -1.48
C ASN A 265 -5.77 -22.57 -2.72
N GLU A 266 -5.53 -23.82 -3.13
CA GLU A 266 -6.09 -24.38 -4.36
C GLU A 266 -7.63 -24.32 -4.40
N ASP A 267 -8.27 -24.63 -3.27
CA ASP A 267 -9.75 -24.56 -3.15
C ASP A 267 -10.31 -23.15 -3.27
N ASP A 268 -9.48 -22.13 -3.06
CA ASP A 268 -9.88 -20.74 -3.12
C ASP A 268 -9.56 -20.05 -4.45
N GLN A 269 -8.71 -20.66 -5.29
CA GLN A 269 -8.29 -20.05 -6.57
C GLN A 269 -9.49 -19.69 -7.44
N GLU A 270 -10.42 -20.62 -7.70
CA GLU A 270 -11.56 -20.40 -8.57
C GLU A 270 -12.54 -19.37 -8.04
N ARG A 271 -12.52 -19.08 -6.71
CA ARG A 271 -13.33 -18.02 -6.12
C ARG A 271 -12.87 -16.64 -6.54
N THR A 272 -11.59 -16.49 -6.96
CA THR A 272 -11.01 -15.25 -7.47
C THR A 272 -11.29 -15.00 -8.95
N SER A 273 -12.23 -15.74 -9.56
CA SER A 273 -12.47 -15.67 -11.00
C SER A 273 -12.95 -14.31 -11.45
N PHE A 274 -12.46 -13.89 -12.61
CA PHE A 274 -12.84 -12.64 -13.23
C PHE A 274 -13.05 -12.79 -14.75
N VAL A 275 -13.86 -11.89 -15.31
CA VAL A 275 -14.24 -11.92 -16.71
C VAL A 275 -13.54 -10.81 -17.50
N THR A 276 -13.02 -11.19 -18.66
CA THR A 276 -12.44 -10.30 -19.67
C THR A 276 -13.06 -10.55 -21.03
N ASN A 277 -12.64 -9.80 -22.07
CA ASN A 277 -13.02 -10.10 -23.44
C ASN A 277 -12.27 -11.31 -24.02
N GLN A 278 -11.17 -11.74 -23.38
CA GLN A 278 -10.37 -12.90 -23.81
C GLN A 278 -10.82 -14.21 -23.18
N GLY A 279 -11.53 -14.18 -22.05
CA GLY A 279 -11.96 -15.38 -21.33
C GLY A 279 -12.20 -15.13 -19.85
N LEU A 280 -12.33 -16.24 -19.13
CA LEU A 280 -12.47 -16.29 -17.68
C LEU A 280 -11.15 -16.79 -17.09
N PHE A 281 -10.66 -16.08 -16.10
CA PHE A 281 -9.38 -16.40 -15.45
C PHE A 281 -9.55 -16.36 -13.93
N CYS A 282 -8.71 -17.09 -13.20
CA CYS A 282 -8.60 -17.00 -11.75
C CYS A 282 -7.12 -16.87 -11.33
N TYR A 283 -6.88 -16.30 -10.14
CA TYR A 283 -5.54 -16.17 -9.58
C TYR A 283 -5.06 -17.45 -8.93
N LYS A 284 -3.81 -17.83 -9.22
CA LYS A 284 -3.06 -18.88 -8.54
C LYS A 284 -2.27 -18.34 -7.34
N VAL A 285 -2.00 -17.04 -7.37
CA VAL A 285 -1.24 -16.30 -6.36
C VAL A 285 -2.11 -15.27 -5.65
N MET A 286 -1.66 -14.81 -4.51
CA MET A 286 -2.34 -13.80 -3.73
C MET A 286 -2.42 -12.47 -4.49
N SER A 287 -3.63 -12.04 -4.82
CA SER A 287 -3.89 -10.85 -5.64
C SER A 287 -4.24 -9.64 -4.77
N PHE A 288 -3.91 -8.45 -5.25
CA PHE A 288 -4.40 -7.20 -4.68
C PHE A 288 -5.93 -7.13 -4.68
N GLY A 289 -6.49 -6.51 -3.66
CA GLY A 289 -7.94 -6.30 -3.53
C GLY A 289 -8.69 -7.42 -2.82
N LEU A 290 -8.04 -8.56 -2.55
CA LEU A 290 -8.63 -9.61 -1.71
C LEU A 290 -8.56 -9.23 -0.23
N LYS A 291 -9.56 -9.66 0.55
CA LYS A 291 -9.59 -9.45 2.00
C LYS A 291 -8.46 -10.21 2.69
N ASN A 292 -7.93 -9.63 3.75
CA ASN A 292 -6.86 -10.22 4.59
C ASN A 292 -5.48 -10.40 3.92
N VAL A 293 -5.27 -9.87 2.72
CA VAL A 293 -3.98 -9.93 2.01
C VAL A 293 -2.86 -9.33 2.87
N GLY A 294 -3.08 -8.13 3.42
CA GLY A 294 -2.10 -7.48 4.31
C GLY A 294 -1.79 -8.30 5.56
N VAL A 295 -2.78 -9.01 6.10
CA VAL A 295 -2.60 -9.89 7.26
C VAL A 295 -1.76 -11.12 6.89
N THR A 296 -2.04 -11.75 5.75
CA THR A 296 -1.25 -12.89 5.26
C THR A 296 0.19 -12.46 5.03
N TYR A 297 0.40 -11.30 4.40
CA TYR A 297 1.73 -10.75 4.18
C TYR A 297 2.47 -10.44 5.48
N GLN A 298 1.78 -9.86 6.48
CA GLN A 298 2.38 -9.61 7.79
C GLN A 298 2.78 -10.91 8.51
N ARG A 299 1.96 -11.97 8.40
CA ARG A 299 2.32 -13.30 8.92
C ARG A 299 3.56 -13.85 8.25
N LEU A 300 3.69 -13.66 6.92
CA LEU A 300 4.89 -14.03 6.18
C LEU A 300 6.11 -13.27 6.70
N MET A 301 6.02 -11.94 6.80
CA MET A 301 7.13 -11.11 7.30
C MET A 301 7.56 -11.54 8.70
N ASN A 302 6.59 -11.79 9.58
CA ASN A 302 6.92 -12.28 10.92
C ASN A 302 7.62 -13.64 10.90
N LYS A 303 7.21 -14.57 10.04
CA LYS A 303 7.88 -15.88 9.91
C LYS A 303 9.29 -15.77 9.34
N MET A 304 9.51 -14.84 8.42
CA MET A 304 10.81 -14.68 7.74
C MET A 304 11.83 -13.90 8.58
N PHE A 305 11.37 -12.94 9.41
CA PHE A 305 12.25 -12.00 10.08
C PHE A 305 12.18 -12.06 11.63
N THR A 306 11.33 -12.91 12.20
CA THR A 306 11.34 -13.12 13.66
C THR A 306 12.32 -14.24 13.98
N HIS A 307 13.48 -13.86 14.47
CA HIS A 307 14.47 -14.72 15.14
C HIS A 307 14.65 -14.26 16.57
#